data_cb65b531f9fdc31b05820550687843e0
#
_entry.id   cb65b531f9fdc31b05820550687843e0
#
_cell.length_a   1.000
_cell.length_b   1.000
_cell.length_c   1.000
_cell.angle_alpha   90.00
_cell.angle_beta   90.00
_cell.angle_gamma   90.00
#
_symmetry.space_group_name_H-M   'P 1'
#
loop_
_entity.id
_entity.type
_entity.pdbx_description
1 polymer ?
#
loop_
_entity_poly.entity_id
_entity_poly.type
_entity_poly.pdbx_seq_one_letter_code
_entity_poly.pdbx_strand_id
1 'polypeptide(L)'
;RMMAKEQGLPAYTVLHDTTLDEICRIRPSSIAQLRTITGIGERKAESIGLLILRALEEYRTGARAAQLQASTPPMQETLELLNNGKSFEEIAAIRGRQISTVMSTVAALVETGELEFSPAWLSPEKVSVIEAACTRLQTDGYQRLKPLKEILPPDITYSEIRLVVARLRRQSSQNSPQPTT
;
A
#
# COMPACT_ATOMS: atom_id res chain seq x y z
N ARG A 1 3.48 -3.77 16.53
CA ARG A 1 4.74 -3.14 16.10
C ARG A 1 4.86 -1.69 16.59
N MET A 2 3.78 -0.86 16.55
CA MET A 2 3.81 0.52 17.07
C MET A 2 4.17 0.58 18.56
N MET A 3 3.49 -0.15 19.43
CA MET A 3 3.77 -0.21 20.88
C MET A 3 5.20 -0.64 21.22
N ALA A 4 5.74 -1.60 20.45
CA ALA A 4 7.12 -2.06 20.63
C ALA A 4 8.13 -0.96 20.28
N LYS A 5 7.82 -0.15 19.25
CA LYS A 5 8.65 0.99 18.81
C LYS A 5 8.64 2.14 19.82
N GLU A 6 7.49 2.42 20.43
CA GLU A 6 7.35 3.45 21.48
C GLU A 6 8.09 3.10 22.76
N GLN A 7 8.19 1.80 23.08
CA GLN A 7 8.90 1.31 24.26
C GLN A 7 10.36 0.89 24.00
N GLY A 8 10.84 1.03 22.75
CA GLY A 8 12.19 0.64 22.35
C GLY A 8 12.46 -0.86 22.48
N LEU A 9 11.41 -1.69 22.50
CA LEU A 9 11.49 -3.14 22.68
C LEU A 9 11.19 -3.87 21.37
N PRO A 10 11.78 -5.06 21.13
CA PRO A 10 11.38 -5.93 20.03
C PRO A 10 9.90 -6.34 20.14
N ALA A 11 9.20 -6.42 19.00
CA ALA A 11 7.76 -6.70 18.97
C ALA A 11 7.36 -8.02 19.67
N TYR A 12 8.21 -9.05 19.59
CA TYR A 12 7.97 -10.35 20.23
C TYR A 12 8.06 -10.33 21.77
N THR A 13 8.71 -9.32 22.36
CA THR A 13 8.76 -9.16 23.83
C THR A 13 7.47 -8.59 24.39
N VAL A 14 6.71 -7.85 23.57
CA VAL A 14 5.41 -7.30 23.98
C VAL A 14 4.33 -8.40 23.95
N LEU A 15 4.20 -9.11 22.83
CA LEU A 15 3.25 -10.22 22.65
C LEU A 15 3.89 -11.32 21.79
N HIS A 16 3.81 -12.57 22.23
CA HIS A 16 4.21 -13.73 21.44
C HIS A 16 3.19 -14.02 20.32
N ASP A 17 3.65 -14.64 19.23
CA ASP A 17 2.81 -14.95 18.08
C ASP A 17 1.62 -15.85 18.46
N THR A 18 1.83 -16.82 19.36
CA THR A 18 0.76 -17.67 19.90
C THR A 18 -0.32 -16.88 20.64
N THR A 19 0.06 -15.84 21.39
CA THR A 19 -0.87 -14.93 22.07
C THR A 19 -1.65 -14.09 21.06
N LEU A 20 -0.99 -13.63 19.98
CA LEU A 20 -1.65 -12.89 18.88
C LEU A 20 -2.66 -13.76 18.15
N ASP A 21 -2.33 -15.01 17.84
CA ASP A 21 -3.24 -15.96 17.20
C ASP A 21 -4.48 -16.22 18.09
N GLU A 22 -4.29 -16.36 19.39
CA GLU A 22 -5.38 -16.56 20.34
C GLU A 22 -6.29 -15.32 20.46
N ILE A 23 -5.70 -14.10 20.46
CA ILE A 23 -6.45 -12.84 20.39
C ILE A 23 -7.29 -12.76 19.11
N CYS A 24 -6.72 -13.15 17.96
CA CYS A 24 -7.40 -13.14 16.67
C CYS A 24 -8.57 -14.14 16.65
N ARG A 25 -8.42 -15.28 17.30
CA ARG A 25 -9.44 -16.33 17.39
C ARG A 25 -10.58 -15.95 18.34
N ILE A 26 -10.25 -15.47 19.55
CA ILE A 26 -11.23 -15.19 20.62
C ILE A 26 -11.88 -13.82 20.39
N ARG A 27 -11.15 -12.86 19.81
CA ARG A 27 -11.62 -11.49 19.57
C ARG A 27 -12.21 -10.84 20.82
N PRO A 28 -11.44 -10.73 21.91
CA PRO A 28 -11.93 -10.24 23.18
C PRO A 28 -12.50 -8.82 23.05
N SER A 29 -13.57 -8.55 23.77
CA SER A 29 -14.23 -7.24 23.84
C SER A 29 -14.07 -6.54 25.21
N SER A 30 -13.44 -7.23 26.17
CA SER A 30 -13.22 -6.71 27.52
C SER A 30 -11.87 -7.13 28.09
N ILE A 31 -11.39 -6.37 29.08
CA ILE A 31 -10.18 -6.70 29.84
C ILE A 31 -10.28 -8.07 30.51
N ALA A 32 -11.48 -8.43 31.01
CA ALA A 32 -11.71 -9.72 31.63
C ALA A 32 -11.48 -10.88 30.62
N GLN A 33 -11.96 -10.74 29.38
CA GLN A 33 -11.71 -11.72 28.33
C GLN A 33 -10.24 -11.75 27.88
N LEU A 34 -9.56 -10.59 27.84
CA LEU A 34 -8.12 -10.55 27.57
C LEU A 34 -7.28 -11.34 28.58
N ARG A 35 -7.69 -11.32 29.86
CA ARG A 35 -6.99 -12.08 30.92
C ARG A 35 -7.10 -13.60 30.77
N THR A 36 -8.07 -14.10 30.03
CA THR A 36 -8.21 -15.55 29.77
C THR A 36 -7.27 -16.06 28.68
N ILE A 37 -6.60 -15.14 27.97
CA ILE A 37 -5.71 -15.47 26.86
C ILE A 37 -4.33 -15.82 27.39
N THR A 38 -3.77 -16.94 26.93
CA THR A 38 -2.44 -17.39 27.29
C THR A 38 -1.39 -16.35 26.92
N GLY A 39 -0.56 -15.94 27.90
CA GLY A 39 0.48 -14.92 27.71
C GLY A 39 0.04 -13.48 27.98
N ILE A 40 -1.24 -13.25 28.37
CA ILE A 40 -1.75 -11.98 28.88
C ILE A 40 -2.09 -12.13 30.35
N GLY A 41 -1.08 -11.94 31.22
CA GLY A 41 -1.28 -11.84 32.66
C GLY A 41 -1.80 -10.48 33.08
N GLU A 42 -2.11 -10.34 34.38
CA GLU A 42 -2.70 -9.13 35.00
C GLU A 42 -1.95 -7.84 34.63
N ARG A 43 -0.62 -7.85 34.78
CA ARG A 43 0.24 -6.70 34.44
C ARG A 43 0.15 -6.29 32.97
N LYS A 44 0.11 -7.26 32.05
CA LYS A 44 -0.01 -6.99 30.61
C LYS A 44 -1.42 -6.49 30.28
N ALA A 45 -2.46 -7.08 30.90
CA ALA A 45 -3.84 -6.63 30.70
C ALA A 45 -4.02 -5.20 31.17
N GLU A 46 -3.38 -4.78 32.25
CA GLU A 46 -3.44 -3.40 32.76
C GLU A 46 -2.63 -2.41 31.90
N SER A 47 -1.42 -2.80 31.47
CA SER A 47 -0.54 -1.89 30.74
C SER A 47 -0.90 -1.71 29.25
N ILE A 48 -1.32 -2.78 28.58
CA ILE A 48 -1.59 -2.74 27.12
C ILE A 48 -2.99 -3.26 26.74
N GLY A 49 -3.80 -3.70 27.69
CA GLY A 49 -5.10 -4.32 27.41
C GLY A 49 -6.06 -3.35 26.71
N LEU A 50 -6.14 -2.11 27.16
CA LEU A 50 -6.97 -1.08 26.52
C LEU A 50 -6.53 -0.78 25.08
N LEU A 51 -5.22 -0.78 24.80
CA LEU A 51 -4.69 -0.57 23.45
C LEU A 51 -5.03 -1.75 22.52
N ILE A 52 -5.00 -2.97 23.04
CA ILE A 52 -5.40 -4.16 22.28
C ILE A 52 -6.90 -4.11 21.96
N LEU A 53 -7.75 -3.81 22.95
CA LEU A 53 -9.21 -3.71 22.76
C LEU A 53 -9.56 -2.59 21.77
N ARG A 54 -8.91 -1.45 21.88
CA ARG A 54 -9.10 -0.34 20.93
C ARG A 54 -8.69 -0.75 19.50
N ALA A 55 -7.54 -1.41 19.32
CA ALA A 55 -7.10 -1.90 18.02
C ALA A 55 -8.07 -2.93 17.42
N LEU A 56 -8.66 -3.80 18.24
CA LEU A 56 -9.68 -4.76 17.81
C LEU A 56 -10.99 -4.06 17.43
N GLU A 57 -11.40 -3.04 18.15
CA GLU A 57 -12.59 -2.27 17.84
C GLU A 57 -12.41 -1.45 16.56
N GLU A 58 -11.28 -0.78 16.39
CA GLU A 58 -10.92 -0.10 15.14
C GLU A 58 -10.90 -1.05 13.93
N TYR A 59 -10.46 -2.29 14.13
CA TYR A 59 -10.53 -3.32 13.09
C TYR A 59 -11.97 -3.75 12.80
N ARG A 60 -12.81 -3.93 13.82
CA ARG A 60 -14.23 -4.32 13.69
C ARG A 60 -15.05 -3.24 12.99
N THR A 61 -14.81 -1.97 13.29
CA THR A 61 -15.55 -0.84 12.72
C THR A 61 -15.07 -0.45 11.31
N GLY A 62 -14.07 -1.15 10.76
CA GLY A 62 -13.53 -0.86 9.44
C GLY A 62 -12.68 0.42 9.37
N ALA A 63 -12.44 1.07 10.51
CA ALA A 63 -11.59 2.27 10.57
C ALA A 63 -10.17 2.00 10.02
N ARG A 64 -9.67 0.77 10.16
CA ARG A 64 -8.39 0.37 9.57
C ARG A 64 -8.47 0.22 8.05
N ALA A 65 -9.60 -0.17 7.51
CA ALA A 65 -9.81 -0.20 6.06
C ALA A 65 -9.84 1.23 5.48
N ALA A 66 -10.45 2.17 6.19
CA ALA A 66 -10.44 3.60 5.82
C ALA A 66 -9.03 4.22 5.95
N GLN A 67 -8.25 3.84 6.97
CA GLN A 67 -6.85 4.27 7.11
C GLN A 67 -5.90 3.63 6.10
N LEU A 68 -6.20 2.44 5.61
CA LEU A 68 -5.44 1.80 4.52
C LEU A 68 -5.79 2.40 3.14
N GLN A 69 -6.95 3.05 3.04
CA GLN A 69 -7.36 3.82 1.85
C GLN A 69 -6.89 5.28 1.90
N ALA A 70 -6.60 5.82 3.08
CA ALA A 70 -5.92 7.11 3.19
C ALA A 70 -4.46 6.93 2.76
N SER A 71 -4.00 7.81 1.87
CA SER A 71 -2.60 7.80 1.41
C SER A 71 -1.66 7.76 2.62
N THR A 72 -0.75 6.78 2.63
CA THR A 72 0.25 6.67 3.69
C THR A 72 1.13 7.93 3.71
N PRO A 73 1.67 8.37 4.86
CA PRO A 73 2.54 9.54 4.92
C PRO A 73 3.62 9.60 3.82
N PRO A 74 4.28 8.48 3.44
CA PRO A 74 5.20 8.44 2.31
C PRO A 74 4.57 8.74 0.95
N MET A 75 3.30 8.41 0.73
CA MET A 75 2.58 8.72 -0.50
C MET A 75 2.22 10.19 -0.58
N GLN A 76 1.74 10.78 0.52
CA GLN A 76 1.43 12.20 0.62
C GLN A 76 2.66 13.06 0.38
N GLU A 77 3.78 12.73 1.02
CA GLU A 77 5.06 13.43 0.80
C GLU A 77 5.51 13.37 -0.68
N THR A 78 5.36 12.20 -1.34
CA THR A 78 5.67 12.08 -2.76
C THR A 78 4.74 12.94 -3.61
N LEU A 79 3.44 12.96 -3.30
CA LEU A 79 2.45 13.76 -4.00
C LEU A 79 2.73 15.26 -3.88
N GLU A 80 3.06 15.73 -2.68
CA GLU A 80 3.43 17.14 -2.45
C GLU A 80 4.68 17.54 -3.23
N LEU A 81 5.72 16.70 -3.23
CA LEU A 81 6.95 16.96 -3.98
C LEU A 81 6.71 16.99 -5.50
N LEU A 82 5.87 16.10 -6.02
CA LEU A 82 5.47 16.13 -7.44
C LEU A 82 4.67 17.37 -7.79
N ASN A 83 3.72 17.77 -6.95
CA ASN A 83 2.94 18.99 -7.13
C ASN A 83 3.82 20.26 -7.09
N ASN A 84 4.94 20.21 -6.38
CA ASN A 84 5.98 21.24 -6.37
C ASN A 84 6.94 21.15 -7.58
N GLY A 85 6.64 20.32 -8.58
CA GLY A 85 7.41 20.19 -9.82
C GLY A 85 8.74 19.43 -9.68
N LYS A 86 8.93 18.65 -8.61
CA LYS A 86 10.14 17.84 -8.42
C LYS A 86 10.16 16.61 -9.33
N SER A 87 11.34 16.31 -9.89
CA SER A 87 11.55 15.09 -10.68
C SER A 87 11.61 13.83 -9.80
N PHE A 88 11.49 12.64 -10.41
CA PHE A 88 11.61 11.38 -9.67
C PHE A 88 12.98 11.22 -9.01
N GLU A 89 14.04 11.72 -9.65
CA GLU A 89 15.41 11.72 -9.15
C GLU A 89 15.55 12.64 -7.93
N GLU A 90 15.01 13.85 -8.00
CA GLU A 90 15.01 14.80 -6.89
C GLU A 90 14.23 14.24 -5.68
N ILE A 91 13.06 13.65 -5.93
CA ILE A 91 12.22 13.02 -4.88
C ILE A 91 12.96 11.85 -4.25
N ALA A 92 13.62 11.02 -5.07
CA ALA A 92 14.41 9.90 -4.59
C ALA A 92 15.56 10.36 -3.68
N ALA A 93 16.26 11.44 -4.07
CA ALA A 93 17.33 12.05 -3.29
C ALA A 93 16.81 12.66 -1.97
N ILE A 94 15.74 13.46 -2.02
CA ILE A 94 15.12 14.10 -0.83
C ILE A 94 14.67 13.03 0.18
N ARG A 95 14.04 11.95 -0.29
CA ARG A 95 13.49 10.90 0.57
C ARG A 95 14.47 9.79 0.93
N GLY A 96 15.71 9.82 0.41
CA GLY A 96 16.71 8.76 0.61
C GLY A 96 16.20 7.40 0.09
N ARG A 97 15.51 7.37 -1.05
CA ARG A 97 14.91 6.18 -1.66
C ARG A 97 15.43 5.97 -3.07
N GLN A 98 15.25 4.74 -3.58
CA GLN A 98 15.54 4.47 -4.99
C GLN A 98 14.45 5.06 -5.88
N ILE A 99 14.81 5.49 -7.08
CA ILE A 99 13.88 6.02 -8.10
C ILE A 99 12.75 5.00 -8.38
N SER A 100 13.07 3.72 -8.47
CA SER A 100 12.09 2.66 -8.66
C SER A 100 11.02 2.58 -7.56
N THR A 101 11.38 2.92 -6.31
CA THR A 101 10.45 3.00 -5.19
C THR A 101 9.55 4.22 -5.33
N VAL A 102 10.10 5.37 -5.71
CA VAL A 102 9.32 6.60 -5.98
C VAL A 102 8.33 6.35 -7.11
N MET A 103 8.78 5.81 -8.25
CA MET A 103 7.93 5.49 -9.40
C MET A 103 6.83 4.48 -9.03
N SER A 104 7.12 3.51 -8.15
CA SER A 104 6.10 2.57 -7.66
C SER A 104 5.04 3.25 -6.80
N THR A 105 5.44 4.23 -5.99
CA THR A 105 4.51 5.05 -5.19
C THR A 105 3.64 5.91 -6.10
N VAL A 106 4.24 6.53 -7.11
CA VAL A 106 3.52 7.35 -8.11
C VAL A 106 2.53 6.50 -8.89
N ALA A 107 2.91 5.29 -9.32
CA ALA A 107 1.99 4.36 -9.98
C ALA A 107 0.77 4.02 -9.09
N ALA A 108 0.97 3.80 -7.80
CA ALA A 108 -0.13 3.58 -6.86
C ALA A 108 -1.05 4.81 -6.75
N LEU A 109 -0.50 6.02 -6.67
CA LEU A 109 -1.27 7.27 -6.65
C LEU A 109 -2.09 7.48 -7.94
N VAL A 110 -1.53 7.11 -9.10
CA VAL A 110 -2.24 7.15 -10.38
C VAL A 110 -3.37 6.12 -10.41
N GLU A 111 -3.14 4.91 -9.92
CA GLU A 111 -4.12 3.82 -9.90
C GLU A 111 -5.30 4.15 -8.97
N THR A 112 -5.04 4.74 -7.78
CA THR A 112 -6.09 5.20 -6.85
C THR A 112 -6.81 6.46 -7.32
N GLY A 113 -6.21 7.20 -8.23
CA GLY A 113 -6.78 8.44 -8.76
C GLY A 113 -6.46 9.69 -7.96
N GLU A 114 -5.56 9.59 -7.00
CA GLU A 114 -5.05 10.74 -6.25
C GLU A 114 -4.10 11.61 -7.08
N LEU A 115 -3.53 11.04 -8.16
CA LEU A 115 -2.63 11.72 -9.07
C LEU A 115 -2.99 11.40 -10.53
N GLU A 116 -2.94 12.40 -11.41
CA GLU A 116 -3.08 12.17 -12.84
C GLU A 116 -1.74 11.77 -13.47
N PHE A 117 -1.80 10.86 -14.44
CA PHE A 117 -0.61 10.47 -15.18
C PHE A 117 -0.12 11.64 -16.03
N SER A 118 1.14 12.03 -15.86
CA SER A 118 1.76 13.06 -16.68
C SER A 118 2.55 12.46 -17.86
N PRO A 119 2.28 12.88 -19.10
CA PRO A 119 3.07 12.45 -20.26
C PRO A 119 4.55 12.83 -20.18
N ALA A 120 4.90 13.81 -19.34
CA ALA A 120 6.29 14.24 -19.14
C ALA A 120 7.17 13.23 -18.38
N TRP A 121 6.56 12.24 -17.73
CA TRP A 121 7.31 11.26 -16.94
C TRP A 121 7.98 10.16 -17.75
N LEU A 122 7.48 9.91 -18.96
CA LEU A 122 7.98 8.88 -19.88
C LEU A 122 7.95 9.41 -21.31
N SER A 123 8.89 8.98 -22.13
CA SER A 123 8.85 9.33 -23.56
C SER A 123 7.58 8.75 -24.21
N PRO A 124 6.93 9.48 -25.14
CA PRO A 124 5.73 9.01 -25.83
C PRO A 124 5.91 7.66 -26.53
N GLU A 125 7.11 7.40 -27.02
CA GLU A 125 7.49 6.15 -27.67
C GLU A 125 7.41 4.96 -26.69
N LYS A 126 7.97 5.11 -25.48
CA LYS A 126 7.91 4.07 -24.44
C LYS A 126 6.46 3.82 -23.99
N VAL A 127 5.68 4.87 -23.83
CA VAL A 127 4.26 4.74 -23.48
C VAL A 127 3.54 3.92 -24.55
N SER A 128 3.68 4.30 -25.82
CA SER A 128 3.03 3.62 -26.95
C SER A 128 3.42 2.13 -27.06
N VAL A 129 4.71 1.83 -26.89
CA VAL A 129 5.21 0.45 -26.93
C VAL A 129 4.65 -0.41 -25.79
N ILE A 130 4.56 0.16 -24.59
CA ILE A 130 3.98 -0.55 -23.42
C ILE A 130 2.48 -0.75 -23.63
N GLU A 131 1.73 0.25 -24.10
CA GLU A 131 0.29 0.14 -24.38
C GLU A 131 -0.01 -0.91 -25.45
N ALA A 132 0.77 -0.93 -26.53
CA ALA A 132 0.66 -1.96 -27.57
C ALA A 132 0.92 -3.36 -27.03
N ALA A 133 1.91 -3.53 -26.16
CA ALA A 133 2.20 -4.78 -25.49
C ALA A 133 1.07 -5.23 -24.56
N CYS A 134 0.47 -4.30 -23.83
CA CYS A 134 -0.70 -4.56 -22.97
C CYS A 134 -1.89 -5.05 -23.79
N THR A 135 -2.20 -4.37 -24.91
CA THR A 135 -3.27 -4.76 -25.83
C THR A 135 -3.03 -6.13 -26.46
N ARG A 136 -1.78 -6.42 -26.85
CA ARG A 136 -1.40 -7.69 -27.49
C ARG A 136 -1.56 -8.89 -26.57
N LEU A 137 -1.25 -8.75 -25.28
CA LEU A 137 -1.35 -9.83 -24.30
C LEU A 137 -2.76 -10.08 -23.81
N GLN A 138 -3.73 -9.20 -24.12
CA GLN A 138 -5.12 -9.28 -23.65
C GLN A 138 -5.21 -9.67 -22.16
N THR A 139 -4.26 -9.18 -21.36
CA THR A 139 -4.09 -9.63 -19.98
C THR A 139 -5.26 -9.12 -19.14
N ASP A 140 -6.11 -10.04 -18.69
CA ASP A 140 -7.15 -9.75 -17.70
C ASP A 140 -6.56 -8.99 -16.51
N GLY A 141 -6.83 -7.68 -16.48
CA GLY A 141 -6.52 -6.79 -15.38
C GLY A 141 -5.05 -6.43 -15.17
N TYR A 142 -4.14 -6.69 -16.12
CA TYR A 142 -2.70 -6.31 -16.03
C TYR A 142 -2.04 -6.69 -14.69
N GLN A 143 -2.44 -7.81 -14.08
CA GLN A 143 -2.02 -8.17 -12.72
C GLN A 143 -0.56 -8.60 -12.64
N ARG A 144 0.01 -9.08 -13.73
CA ARG A 144 1.39 -9.60 -13.78
C ARG A 144 2.23 -8.81 -14.77
N LEU A 145 3.27 -8.13 -14.27
CA LEU A 145 4.18 -7.33 -15.11
C LEU A 145 5.25 -8.18 -15.81
N LYS A 146 5.52 -9.41 -15.34
CA LYS A 146 6.57 -10.26 -15.89
C LYS A 146 6.34 -10.62 -17.37
N PRO A 147 5.15 -11.06 -17.81
CA PRO A 147 4.89 -11.33 -19.22
C PRO A 147 5.08 -10.10 -20.12
N LEU A 148 4.73 -8.91 -19.62
CA LEU A 148 4.96 -7.65 -20.35
C LEU A 148 6.45 -7.38 -20.50
N LYS A 149 7.23 -7.56 -19.44
CA LYS A 149 8.68 -7.33 -19.47
C LYS A 149 9.40 -8.27 -20.43
N GLU A 150 8.91 -9.50 -20.59
CA GLU A 150 9.51 -10.50 -21.49
C GLU A 150 9.36 -10.17 -22.98
N ILE A 151 8.31 -9.43 -23.36
CA ILE A 151 8.06 -9.04 -24.76
C ILE A 151 8.47 -7.59 -25.07
N LEU A 152 8.80 -6.81 -24.05
CA LEU A 152 9.21 -5.41 -24.18
C LEU A 152 10.73 -5.29 -24.36
N PRO A 153 11.20 -4.22 -25.02
CA PRO A 153 12.63 -3.91 -25.12
C PRO A 153 13.33 -3.89 -23.75
N PRO A 154 14.60 -4.28 -23.68
CA PRO A 154 15.34 -4.39 -22.42
C PRO A 154 15.54 -3.06 -21.69
N ASP A 155 15.51 -1.93 -22.39
CA ASP A 155 15.62 -0.57 -21.85
C ASP A 155 14.36 -0.10 -21.11
N ILE A 156 13.21 -0.76 -21.31
CA ILE A 156 11.97 -0.47 -20.58
C ILE A 156 12.01 -1.18 -19.22
N THR A 157 12.01 -0.40 -18.15
CA THR A 157 12.10 -0.91 -16.78
C THR A 157 10.73 -1.37 -16.24
N TYR A 158 10.74 -2.23 -15.21
CA TYR A 158 9.52 -2.61 -14.50
C TYR A 158 8.74 -1.43 -13.92
N SER A 159 9.45 -0.37 -13.51
CA SER A 159 8.83 0.83 -12.95
C SER A 159 8.07 1.62 -14.00
N GLU A 160 8.61 1.73 -15.21
CA GLU A 160 7.96 2.37 -16.35
C GLU A 160 6.72 1.59 -16.79
N ILE A 161 6.83 0.25 -16.88
CA ILE A 161 5.68 -0.62 -17.18
C ILE A 161 4.57 -0.42 -16.15
N ARG A 162 4.93 -0.39 -14.86
CA ARG A 162 3.96 -0.21 -13.75
C ARG A 162 3.22 1.11 -13.84
N LEU A 163 3.90 2.21 -14.19
CA LEU A 163 3.28 3.53 -14.36
C LEU A 163 2.22 3.53 -15.46
N VAL A 164 2.53 2.97 -16.63
CA VAL A 164 1.59 2.90 -17.76
C VAL A 164 0.42 1.97 -17.44
N VAL A 165 0.70 0.81 -16.83
CA VAL A 165 -0.34 -0.14 -16.40
C VAL A 165 -1.28 0.48 -15.38
N ALA A 166 -0.77 1.26 -14.42
CA ALA A 166 -1.60 1.98 -13.44
C ALA A 166 -2.58 2.95 -14.11
N ARG A 167 -2.12 3.70 -15.13
CA ARG A 167 -2.98 4.56 -15.96
C ARG A 167 -4.08 3.76 -16.66
N LEU A 168 -3.72 2.65 -17.31
CA LEU A 168 -4.70 1.82 -18.04
C LEU A 168 -5.75 1.21 -17.09
N ARG A 169 -5.34 0.74 -15.91
CA ARG A 169 -6.26 0.22 -14.89
C ARG A 169 -7.26 1.27 -14.43
N ARG A 170 -6.79 2.49 -14.18
CA ARG A 170 -7.68 3.60 -13.82
C ARG A 170 -8.69 3.90 -14.91
N GLN A 171 -8.25 3.96 -16.18
CA GLN A 171 -9.13 4.20 -17.31
C GLN A 171 -10.19 3.09 -17.45
N SER A 172 -9.81 1.84 -17.26
CA SER A 172 -10.74 0.70 -17.28
C SER A 172 -11.75 0.76 -16.14
N SER A 173 -11.33 1.19 -14.95
CA SER A 173 -12.23 1.35 -13.79
C SER A 173 -13.25 2.49 -13.98
N GLN A 174 -12.89 3.54 -14.72
CA GLN A 174 -13.78 4.65 -15.03
C GLN A 174 -14.79 4.30 -16.14
N ASN A 175 -14.43 3.39 -17.06
CA ASN A 175 -15.29 2.95 -18.16
C ASN A 175 -16.22 1.77 -17.82
N SER A 176 -16.10 1.19 -16.61
CA SER A 176 -17.04 0.16 -16.16
C SER A 176 -18.39 0.81 -15.81
N PRO A 177 -19.51 0.46 -16.49
CA PRO A 177 -20.81 1.01 -16.14
C PRO A 177 -21.16 0.63 -14.71
N GLN A 178 -21.53 1.63 -13.89
CA GLN A 178 -22.09 1.41 -12.57
C GLN A 178 -23.35 0.55 -12.71
N PRO A 179 -23.53 -0.50 -11.91
CA PRO A 179 -24.81 -1.21 -11.89
C PRO A 179 -25.85 -0.21 -11.37
N THR A 180 -26.76 0.20 -12.27
CA THR A 180 -28.00 0.91 -11.93
C THR A 180 -28.82 0.01 -11.01
N THR A 181 -28.93 0.42 -9.77
CA THR A 181 -29.89 -0.11 -8.78
C THR A 181 -31.26 0.45 -9.07
#